data_28672236632d9fbfe486e0a95d0ba8f8
#
_entry.id   28672236632d9fbfe486e0a95d0ba8f8
#
_cell.length_a   1.000
_cell.length_b   1.000
_cell.length_c   1.000
_cell.angle_alpha   90.00
_cell.angle_beta   90.00
_cell.angle_gamma   90.00
#
_symmetry.space_group_name_H-M   'P 1'
#
loop_
_entity.id
_entity.type
_entity.pdbx_description
1 polymer ?
#
loop_
_entity_poly.entity_id
_entity_poly.type
_entity_poly.pdbx_seq_one_letter_code
_entity_poly.pdbx_strand_id
1 'polypeptide(L)'
;MCVVQTTARFGFGFQTAYLAVAYFDRFLGRRRIDNGTAWATRLLSTACLSVAAKMEERRVPPLSEMQIEGYAFDSNAVQRMELLLLDTLQWRTNCVTPFDYLSYFRSKFQCEESPHKAIDFIFAAIDAINLTTCRSFAVAAAAILAASSEIYSRESLETKMSTTSLFQSFSEKEHVFSCYSIMTQDLPKNTMTPKRLPSSEASENHSGVTVAIDSASFSSSRTKRRRLRLPDTH
;
A
#
# COMPACT_ATOMS: atom_id res chain seq x y z
N MET A 1 -8.93 -7.11 -5.04
CA MET A 1 -8.15 -8.37 -5.19
C MET A 1 -7.04 -8.31 -6.23
N CYS A 2 -7.25 -7.81 -7.43
CA CYS A 2 -6.20 -7.72 -8.49
C CYS A 2 -4.95 -6.90 -8.10
N VAL A 3 -5.11 -5.79 -7.38
CA VAL A 3 -4.00 -4.91 -6.95
C VAL A 3 -3.05 -5.64 -6.00
N VAL A 4 -3.59 -6.37 -5.00
CA VAL A 4 -2.77 -7.09 -4.00
C VAL A 4 -1.96 -8.22 -4.63
N GLN A 5 -2.54 -8.94 -5.60
CA GLN A 5 -1.83 -9.99 -6.34
C GLN A 5 -0.71 -9.41 -7.21
N THR A 6 -0.98 -8.28 -7.86
CA THR A 6 0.01 -7.59 -8.71
C THR A 6 1.17 -7.04 -7.88
N THR A 7 0.91 -6.50 -6.68
CA THR A 7 1.97 -6.04 -5.76
C THR A 7 2.90 -7.19 -5.35
N ALA A 8 2.34 -8.37 -5.06
CA ALA A 8 3.14 -9.56 -4.74
C ALA A 8 4.04 -9.99 -5.91
N ARG A 9 3.54 -9.91 -7.16
CA ARG A 9 4.31 -10.23 -8.37
C ARG A 9 5.53 -9.33 -8.54
N PHE A 10 5.41 -8.03 -8.22
CA PHE A 10 6.53 -7.08 -8.31
C PHE A 10 7.40 -7.04 -7.06
N GLY A 11 7.07 -7.80 -6.01
CA GLY A 11 7.78 -7.79 -4.75
C GLY A 11 7.63 -6.47 -3.99
N PHE A 12 6.59 -5.71 -4.25
CA PHE A 12 6.29 -4.46 -3.55
C PHE A 12 5.88 -4.71 -2.09
N GLY A 13 6.11 -3.72 -1.25
CA GLY A 13 5.73 -3.78 0.15
C GLY A 13 4.21 -3.73 0.38
N PHE A 14 3.80 -4.15 1.57
CA PHE A 14 2.38 -4.11 1.97
C PHE A 14 1.83 -2.68 2.03
N GLN A 15 2.65 -1.67 2.32
CA GLN A 15 2.26 -0.27 2.28
C GLN A 15 1.85 0.15 0.88
N THR A 16 2.62 -0.22 -0.14
CA THR A 16 2.31 0.05 -1.55
C THR A 16 0.98 -0.56 -1.95
N ALA A 17 0.71 -1.81 -1.53
CA ALA A 17 -0.55 -2.48 -1.80
C ALA A 17 -1.74 -1.73 -1.18
N TYR A 18 -1.62 -1.37 0.10
CA TYR A 18 -2.66 -0.65 0.83
C TYR A 18 -2.94 0.74 0.23
N LEU A 19 -1.88 1.51 -0.06
CA LEU A 19 -2.01 2.84 -0.66
C LEU A 19 -2.67 2.79 -2.04
N ALA A 20 -2.33 1.79 -2.85
CA ALA A 20 -2.96 1.63 -4.16
C ALA A 20 -4.48 1.40 -4.04
N VAL A 21 -4.93 0.58 -3.08
CA VAL A 21 -6.37 0.41 -2.79
C VAL A 21 -6.98 1.69 -2.22
N ALA A 22 -6.31 2.36 -1.29
CA ALA A 22 -6.79 3.62 -0.72
C ALA A 22 -6.94 4.73 -1.78
N TYR A 23 -6.02 4.83 -2.74
CA TYR A 23 -6.15 5.77 -3.86
C TYR A 23 -7.31 5.42 -4.77
N PHE A 24 -7.52 4.13 -5.04
CA PHE A 24 -8.63 3.64 -5.83
C PHE A 24 -9.99 4.00 -5.19
N ASP A 25 -10.18 3.72 -3.91
CA ASP A 25 -11.40 4.03 -3.17
C ASP A 25 -11.65 5.54 -3.12
N ARG A 26 -10.61 6.34 -2.85
CA ARG A 26 -10.70 7.80 -2.82
C ARG A 26 -11.03 8.40 -4.18
N PHE A 27 -10.55 7.78 -5.27
CA PHE A 27 -10.92 8.18 -6.63
C PHE A 27 -12.40 7.91 -6.89
N LEU A 28 -12.87 6.68 -6.61
CA LEU A 28 -14.27 6.29 -6.81
C LEU A 28 -15.24 7.08 -5.93
N GLY A 29 -14.81 7.51 -4.74
CA GLY A 29 -15.58 8.41 -3.88
C GLY A 29 -15.80 9.81 -4.48
N ARG A 30 -15.03 10.20 -5.49
CA ARG A 30 -15.11 11.53 -6.14
C ARG A 30 -15.54 11.48 -7.60
N ARG A 31 -15.21 10.41 -8.30
CA ARG A 31 -15.54 10.20 -9.71
C ARG A 31 -16.13 8.81 -9.91
N ARG A 32 -17.18 8.74 -10.71
CA ARG A 32 -17.77 7.46 -11.11
C ARG A 32 -17.06 6.95 -12.37
N ILE A 33 -16.85 5.65 -12.41
CA ILE A 33 -16.50 4.92 -13.65
C ILE A 33 -17.81 4.29 -14.14
N ASP A 34 -18.10 4.42 -15.43
CA ASP A 34 -19.32 3.84 -16.00
C ASP A 34 -19.29 2.30 -15.83
N ASN A 35 -20.41 1.78 -15.32
CA ASN A 35 -20.63 0.35 -15.14
C ASN A 35 -20.61 -0.32 -16.51
N GLY A 36 -19.62 -1.14 -16.81
CA GLY A 36 -19.45 -1.84 -18.07
C GLY A 36 -18.07 -1.68 -18.71
N THR A 37 -17.25 -0.77 -18.22
CA THR A 37 -15.87 -0.56 -18.70
C THR A 37 -14.84 -1.25 -17.80
N ALA A 38 -14.79 -2.58 -17.84
CA ALA A 38 -13.80 -3.35 -17.06
C ALA A 38 -12.35 -2.90 -17.32
N TRP A 39 -12.04 -2.46 -18.55
CA TRP A 39 -10.74 -1.92 -18.90
C TRP A 39 -10.41 -0.62 -18.15
N ALA A 40 -11.40 0.28 -17.95
CA ALA A 40 -11.18 1.55 -17.25
C ALA A 40 -10.86 1.33 -15.77
N THR A 41 -11.55 0.39 -15.11
CA THR A 41 -11.27 -0.03 -13.74
C THR A 41 -9.85 -0.58 -13.62
N ARG A 42 -9.43 -1.40 -14.59
CA ARG A 42 -8.07 -1.98 -14.59
C ARG A 42 -7.00 -0.94 -14.89
N LEU A 43 -7.26 0.00 -15.80
CA LEU A 43 -6.37 1.11 -16.09
C LEU A 43 -6.20 2.01 -14.85
N LEU A 44 -7.30 2.31 -14.14
CA LEU A 44 -7.25 3.04 -12.88
C LEU A 44 -6.45 2.26 -11.82
N SER A 45 -6.69 0.94 -11.69
CA SER A 45 -5.94 0.10 -10.74
C SER A 45 -4.43 0.10 -11.04
N THR A 46 -4.05 0.05 -12.33
CA THR A 46 -2.65 0.15 -12.75
C THR A 46 -2.05 1.50 -12.38
N ALA A 47 -2.78 2.59 -12.62
CA ALA A 47 -2.33 3.93 -12.26
C ALA A 47 -2.21 4.12 -10.74
N CYS A 48 -3.17 3.61 -9.95
CA CYS A 48 -3.10 3.64 -8.50
C CYS A 48 -1.88 2.89 -7.96
N LEU A 49 -1.62 1.70 -8.50
CA LEU A 49 -0.45 0.91 -8.13
C LEU A 49 0.86 1.62 -8.51
N SER A 50 0.92 2.19 -9.72
CA SER A 50 2.10 2.92 -10.19
C SER A 50 2.40 4.14 -9.33
N VAL A 51 1.38 4.94 -8.99
CA VAL A 51 1.55 6.10 -8.11
C VAL A 51 1.96 5.66 -6.71
N ALA A 52 1.34 4.63 -6.15
CA ALA A 52 1.70 4.09 -4.83
C ALA A 52 3.15 3.59 -4.80
N ALA A 53 3.57 2.85 -5.83
CA ALA A 53 4.94 2.38 -5.94
C ALA A 53 5.96 3.53 -6.05
N LYS A 54 5.64 4.59 -6.80
CA LYS A 54 6.48 5.79 -6.90
C LYS A 54 6.63 6.53 -5.55
N MET A 55 5.65 6.38 -4.65
CA MET A 55 5.71 7.01 -3.32
C MET A 55 6.48 6.17 -2.29
N GLU A 56 6.39 4.85 -2.36
CA GLU A 56 6.86 3.95 -1.30
C GLU A 56 8.10 3.13 -1.68
N GLU A 57 8.29 2.81 -2.98
CA GLU A 57 9.30 1.87 -3.39
C GLU A 57 10.59 2.57 -3.83
N ARG A 58 11.73 1.98 -3.50
CA ARG A 58 13.04 2.49 -3.95
C ARG A 58 13.28 2.29 -5.45
N ARG A 59 12.71 1.23 -6.01
CA ARG A 59 12.82 0.87 -7.43
C ARG A 59 11.43 0.59 -7.97
N VAL A 60 11.05 1.38 -8.94
CA VAL A 60 9.76 1.23 -9.62
C VAL A 60 10.03 0.73 -11.03
N PRO A 61 9.42 -0.37 -11.46
CA PRO A 61 9.55 -0.84 -12.83
C PRO A 61 8.95 0.16 -13.82
N PRO A 62 9.39 0.16 -15.08
CA PRO A 62 8.79 1.01 -16.10
C PRO A 62 7.32 0.65 -16.33
N LEU A 63 6.52 1.62 -16.75
CA LEU A 63 5.07 1.43 -16.94
C LEU A 63 4.71 0.31 -17.93
N SER A 64 5.59 0.05 -18.90
CA SER A 64 5.45 -1.07 -19.85
C SER A 64 5.45 -2.46 -19.19
N GLU A 65 6.07 -2.58 -18.02
CA GLU A 65 6.11 -3.80 -17.23
C GLU A 65 4.98 -3.89 -16.18
N MET A 66 4.40 -2.73 -15.81
CA MET A 66 3.32 -2.63 -14.82
C MET A 66 1.97 -3.02 -15.42
N GLN A 67 1.84 -4.27 -15.84
CA GLN A 67 0.62 -4.80 -16.43
C GLN A 67 -0.19 -5.58 -15.38
N ILE A 68 -1.48 -5.27 -15.28
CA ILE A 68 -2.43 -6.07 -14.51
C ILE A 68 -2.97 -7.18 -15.43
N GLU A 69 -3.13 -8.38 -14.89
CA GLU A 69 -3.52 -9.60 -15.61
C GLU A 69 -4.58 -9.37 -16.70
N GLY A 70 -4.26 -9.80 -17.91
CA GLY A 70 -5.14 -9.79 -19.08
C GLY A 70 -5.25 -8.46 -19.82
N TYR A 71 -4.52 -7.40 -19.40
CA TYR A 71 -4.52 -6.11 -20.09
C TYR A 71 -3.11 -5.51 -20.17
N ALA A 72 -2.67 -5.28 -21.40
CA ALA A 72 -1.48 -4.49 -21.71
C ALA A 72 -1.93 -3.08 -22.08
N PHE A 73 -1.73 -2.13 -21.20
CA PHE A 73 -2.02 -0.73 -21.48
C PHE A 73 -0.78 -0.04 -22.05
N ASP A 74 -1.00 0.87 -23.02
CA ASP A 74 0.04 1.78 -23.47
C ASP A 74 0.51 2.67 -22.31
N SER A 75 1.82 2.87 -22.21
CA SER A 75 2.44 3.69 -21.15
C SER A 75 1.87 5.12 -21.09
N ASN A 76 1.53 5.71 -22.26
CA ASN A 76 0.91 7.03 -22.31
C ASN A 76 -0.52 7.01 -21.73
N ALA A 77 -1.27 5.92 -21.93
CA ALA A 77 -2.60 5.78 -21.34
C ALA A 77 -2.51 5.69 -19.81
N VAL A 78 -1.55 4.93 -19.28
CA VAL A 78 -1.30 4.84 -17.83
C VAL A 78 -0.89 6.20 -17.29
N GLN A 79 0.04 6.92 -17.93
CA GLN A 79 0.46 8.26 -17.50
C GLN A 79 -0.69 9.27 -17.46
N ARG A 80 -1.57 9.26 -18.45
CA ARG A 80 -2.78 10.12 -18.45
C ARG A 80 -3.71 9.77 -17.28
N MET A 81 -3.87 8.48 -16.98
CA MET A 81 -4.67 8.03 -15.86
C MET A 81 -4.01 8.39 -14.51
N GLU A 82 -2.69 8.31 -14.40
CA GLU A 82 -1.95 8.79 -13.21
C GLU A 82 -2.20 10.28 -12.96
N LEU A 83 -2.13 11.11 -14.01
CA LEU A 83 -2.40 12.54 -13.88
C LEU A 83 -3.85 12.81 -13.48
N LEU A 84 -4.81 12.08 -14.08
CA LEU A 84 -6.22 12.18 -13.71
C LEU A 84 -6.46 11.74 -12.26
N LEU A 85 -5.77 10.69 -11.81
CA LEU A 85 -5.80 10.24 -10.42
C LEU A 85 -5.27 11.33 -9.49
N LEU A 86 -4.07 11.84 -9.75
CA LEU A 86 -3.43 12.89 -8.94
C LEU A 86 -4.28 14.16 -8.86
N ASP A 87 -4.85 14.61 -9.99
CA ASP A 87 -5.75 15.75 -10.04
C ASP A 87 -7.02 15.48 -9.19
N THR A 88 -7.63 14.31 -9.36
CA THR A 88 -8.83 13.91 -8.58
C THR A 88 -8.53 13.85 -7.08
N LEU A 89 -7.35 13.39 -6.68
CA LEU A 89 -6.88 13.37 -5.30
C LEU A 89 -6.37 14.72 -4.81
N GLN A 90 -6.35 15.76 -5.67
CA GLN A 90 -5.79 17.08 -5.37
C GLN A 90 -4.33 16.99 -4.91
N TRP A 91 -3.55 16.08 -5.50
CA TRP A 91 -2.15 15.82 -5.16
C TRP A 91 -1.92 15.39 -3.70
N ARG A 92 -2.99 15.07 -2.97
CA ARG A 92 -2.91 14.60 -1.59
C ARG A 92 -2.67 13.10 -1.55
N THR A 93 -1.47 12.69 -1.91
CA THR A 93 -1.02 11.29 -1.95
C THR A 93 -0.43 10.83 -0.62
N ASN A 94 0.02 11.75 0.22
CA ASN A 94 0.56 11.41 1.53
C ASN A 94 -0.57 10.99 2.47
N CYS A 95 -0.71 9.70 2.71
CA CYS A 95 -1.71 9.11 3.58
C CYS A 95 -1.02 8.34 4.71
N VAL A 96 -1.39 8.64 5.94
CA VAL A 96 -0.99 7.82 7.08
C VAL A 96 -1.71 6.49 7.00
N THR A 97 -0.97 5.41 7.01
CA THR A 97 -1.49 4.04 6.89
C THR A 97 -1.73 3.39 8.27
N PRO A 98 -2.53 2.33 8.37
CA PRO A 98 -2.66 1.59 9.62
C PRO A 98 -1.33 1.02 10.12
N PHE A 99 -0.42 0.73 9.22
CA PHE A 99 0.88 0.13 9.56
C PHE A 99 1.75 1.05 10.42
N ASP A 100 1.59 2.38 10.28
CA ASP A 100 2.30 3.38 11.07
C ASP A 100 1.93 3.33 12.57
N TYR A 101 0.75 2.79 12.88
CA TYR A 101 0.24 2.68 14.24
C TYR A 101 0.40 1.29 14.88
N LEU A 102 0.79 0.26 14.13
CA LEU A 102 0.85 -1.11 14.65
C LEU A 102 1.81 -1.26 15.83
N SER A 103 3.00 -0.67 15.75
CA SER A 103 3.98 -0.72 16.84
C SER A 103 3.47 0.00 18.09
N TYR A 104 2.80 1.14 17.92
CA TYR A 104 2.20 1.91 19.00
C TYR A 104 1.11 1.10 19.74
N PHE A 105 0.13 0.55 19.00
CA PHE A 105 -0.96 -0.20 19.64
C PHE A 105 -0.51 -1.54 20.21
N ARG A 106 0.46 -2.20 19.56
CA ARG A 106 1.08 -3.41 20.11
C ARG A 106 1.65 -3.15 21.52
N SER A 107 2.39 -2.06 21.69
CA SER A 107 2.95 -1.65 22.98
C SER A 107 1.85 -1.26 23.98
N LYS A 108 0.85 -0.47 23.54
CA LYS A 108 -0.23 0.01 24.41
C LYS A 108 -1.15 -1.08 24.90
N PHE A 109 -1.50 -2.03 24.05
CA PHE A 109 -2.38 -3.15 24.41
C PHE A 109 -1.61 -4.34 24.99
N GLN A 110 -0.28 -4.24 25.11
CA GLN A 110 0.59 -5.31 25.60
C GLN A 110 0.40 -6.64 24.87
N CYS A 111 0.23 -6.55 23.53
CA CYS A 111 0.07 -7.71 22.70
C CYS A 111 1.44 -8.24 22.27
N GLU A 112 1.77 -9.49 22.64
CA GLU A 112 3.03 -10.14 22.30
C GLU A 112 3.04 -10.74 20.88
N GLU A 113 1.87 -10.88 20.29
CA GLU A 113 1.68 -11.47 18.96
C GLU A 113 2.45 -10.74 17.86
N SER A 114 2.82 -11.51 16.83
CA SER A 114 3.57 -10.98 15.69
C SER A 114 2.75 -9.90 14.94
N PRO A 115 3.36 -8.76 14.57
CA PRO A 115 2.69 -7.74 13.77
C PRO A 115 2.23 -8.26 12.40
N HIS A 116 2.80 -9.36 11.91
CA HIS A 116 2.37 -9.98 10.64
C HIS A 116 0.92 -10.47 10.68
N LYS A 117 0.46 -11.03 11.81
CA LYS A 117 -0.96 -11.41 11.95
C LYS A 117 -1.89 -10.21 11.82
N ALA A 118 -1.53 -9.06 12.40
CA ALA A 118 -2.32 -7.84 12.26
C ALA A 118 -2.36 -7.34 10.81
N ILE A 119 -1.24 -7.44 10.08
CA ILE A 119 -1.18 -7.12 8.65
C ILE A 119 -2.10 -8.04 7.86
N ASP A 120 -2.10 -9.35 8.17
CA ASP A 120 -3.00 -10.33 7.54
C ASP A 120 -4.47 -9.95 7.74
N PHE A 121 -4.86 -9.55 8.96
CA PHE A 121 -6.21 -9.08 9.25
C PHE A 121 -6.59 -7.82 8.50
N ILE A 122 -5.67 -6.85 8.35
CA ILE A 122 -5.91 -5.64 7.56
C ILE A 122 -6.22 -6.00 6.10
N PHE A 123 -5.41 -6.87 5.48
CA PHE A 123 -5.63 -7.25 4.08
C PHE A 123 -6.84 -8.15 3.87
N ALA A 124 -7.15 -9.02 4.82
CA ALA A 124 -8.35 -9.84 4.73
C ALA A 124 -9.64 -9.01 4.79
N ALA A 125 -9.62 -7.93 5.55
CA ALA A 125 -10.77 -7.06 5.74
C ALA A 125 -10.77 -5.83 4.79
N ILE A 126 -9.75 -5.65 3.94
CA ILE A 126 -9.58 -4.43 3.14
C ILE A 126 -10.74 -4.15 2.18
N ASP A 127 -11.33 -5.21 1.63
CA ASP A 127 -12.47 -5.10 0.70
C ASP A 127 -13.79 -4.77 1.43
N ALA A 128 -13.90 -5.10 2.72
CA ALA A 128 -15.08 -4.87 3.55
C ALA A 128 -14.99 -3.57 4.36
N ILE A 129 -13.78 -3.09 4.64
CA ILE A 129 -13.54 -1.83 5.36
C ILE A 129 -13.59 -0.66 4.38
N ASN A 130 -14.47 0.30 4.65
CA ASN A 130 -14.47 1.55 3.90
C ASN A 130 -13.28 2.43 4.32
N LEU A 131 -12.20 2.39 3.53
CA LEU A 131 -10.96 3.13 3.79
C LEU A 131 -11.13 4.66 3.73
N THR A 132 -12.23 5.15 3.17
CA THR A 132 -12.52 6.59 3.12
C THR A 132 -13.15 7.12 4.41
N THR A 133 -13.83 6.27 5.15
CA THR A 133 -14.54 6.63 6.40
C THR A 133 -13.83 6.16 7.65
N CYS A 134 -13.17 5.00 7.60
CA CYS A 134 -12.43 4.47 8.75
C CYS A 134 -11.05 5.15 8.87
N ARG A 135 -10.74 5.63 10.06
CA ARG A 135 -9.42 6.21 10.34
C ARG A 135 -8.37 5.13 10.46
N SER A 136 -7.19 5.36 9.90
CA SER A 136 -6.06 4.40 9.89
C SER A 136 -5.70 3.88 11.29
N PHE A 137 -5.75 4.72 12.32
CA PHE A 137 -5.47 4.29 13.68
C PHE A 137 -6.55 3.34 14.23
N ALA A 138 -7.83 3.50 13.86
CA ALA A 138 -8.90 2.60 14.28
C ALA A 138 -8.75 1.21 13.63
N VAL A 139 -8.39 1.18 12.36
CA VAL A 139 -8.08 -0.07 11.63
C VAL A 139 -6.89 -0.79 12.28
N ALA A 140 -5.83 -0.04 12.62
CA ALA A 140 -4.65 -0.60 13.28
C ALA A 140 -4.95 -1.17 14.67
N ALA A 141 -5.72 -0.44 15.48
CA ALA A 141 -6.13 -0.89 16.80
C ALA A 141 -6.96 -2.19 16.72
N ALA A 142 -7.95 -2.21 15.82
CA ALA A 142 -8.78 -3.38 15.57
C ALA A 142 -7.94 -4.59 15.12
N ALA A 143 -6.98 -4.36 14.22
CA ALA A 143 -6.12 -5.43 13.70
C ALA A 143 -5.20 -6.04 14.78
N ILE A 144 -4.63 -5.21 15.66
CA ILE A 144 -3.82 -5.70 16.80
C ILE A 144 -4.68 -6.51 17.77
N LEU A 145 -5.89 -6.03 18.07
CA LEU A 145 -6.82 -6.74 18.96
C LEU A 145 -7.33 -8.04 18.33
N ALA A 146 -7.60 -8.04 17.02
CA ALA A 146 -7.99 -9.26 16.29
C ALA A 146 -6.84 -10.28 16.16
N ALA A 147 -5.59 -9.80 16.11
CA ALA A 147 -4.41 -10.66 16.04
C ALA A 147 -4.08 -11.35 17.36
N SER A 148 -4.58 -10.82 18.49
CA SER A 148 -4.39 -11.46 19.79
C SER A 148 -5.14 -12.79 19.86
N SER A 149 -4.66 -13.69 20.73
CA SER A 149 -5.29 -15.00 20.93
C SER A 149 -6.61 -14.92 21.71
N GLU A 150 -6.91 -13.75 22.26
CA GLU A 150 -8.11 -13.51 23.09
C GLU A 150 -9.26 -13.01 22.22
N ILE A 151 -10.44 -13.55 22.47
CA ILE A 151 -11.68 -13.02 21.91
C ILE A 151 -12.19 -11.94 22.87
N TYR A 152 -12.24 -10.71 22.39
CA TYR A 152 -12.68 -9.59 23.21
C TYR A 152 -14.19 -9.37 23.08
N SER A 153 -14.85 -9.27 24.24
CA SER A 153 -16.20 -8.70 24.32
C SER A 153 -16.13 -7.18 24.10
N ARG A 154 -17.28 -6.56 23.82
CA ARG A 154 -17.36 -5.10 23.63
C ARG A 154 -16.81 -4.33 24.86
N GLU A 155 -17.14 -4.78 26.06
CA GLU A 155 -16.67 -4.17 27.31
C GLU A 155 -15.16 -4.30 27.49
N SER A 156 -14.59 -5.45 27.12
CA SER A 156 -13.15 -5.69 27.14
C SER A 156 -12.41 -4.79 26.15
N LEU A 157 -12.98 -4.59 24.94
CA LEU A 157 -12.45 -3.67 23.95
C LEU A 157 -12.48 -2.22 24.44
N GLU A 158 -13.56 -1.78 25.05
CA GLU A 158 -13.68 -0.45 25.65
C GLU A 158 -12.64 -0.22 26.73
N THR A 159 -12.42 -1.20 27.59
CA THR A 159 -11.39 -1.14 28.66
C THR A 159 -9.99 -1.00 28.03
N LYS A 160 -9.67 -1.81 27.02
CA LYS A 160 -8.39 -1.72 26.30
C LYS A 160 -8.23 -0.36 25.61
N MET A 161 -9.26 0.16 24.93
CA MET A 161 -9.23 1.47 24.27
C MET A 161 -9.09 2.63 25.26
N SER A 162 -9.63 2.53 26.47
CA SER A 162 -9.52 3.57 27.50
C SER A 162 -8.08 3.79 27.98
N THR A 163 -7.16 2.87 27.72
CA THR A 163 -5.73 3.02 28.06
C THR A 163 -5.02 4.06 27.18
N THR A 164 -5.66 4.53 26.11
CA THR A 164 -5.08 5.49 25.17
C THR A 164 -5.99 6.70 24.97
N SER A 165 -5.39 7.89 24.88
CA SER A 165 -6.09 9.14 24.62
C SER A 165 -6.64 9.28 23.19
N LEU A 166 -6.32 8.35 22.29
CA LEU A 166 -6.77 8.41 20.90
C LEU A 166 -8.25 8.07 20.72
N PHE A 167 -8.88 7.38 21.67
CA PHE A 167 -10.28 6.94 21.60
C PHE A 167 -11.16 7.70 22.60
N GLN A 168 -11.13 9.03 22.52
CA GLN A 168 -11.93 9.87 23.44
C GLN A 168 -13.38 10.00 23.00
N SER A 169 -13.64 9.97 21.68
CA SER A 169 -15.00 10.09 21.17
C SER A 169 -15.69 8.73 21.02
N PHE A 170 -17.00 8.72 21.22
CA PHE A 170 -17.84 7.54 20.96
C PHE A 170 -17.69 7.04 19.51
N SER A 171 -17.64 7.95 18.54
CA SER A 171 -17.47 7.62 17.12
C SER A 171 -16.17 6.87 16.83
N GLU A 172 -15.06 7.23 17.48
CA GLU A 172 -13.78 6.55 17.30
C GLU A 172 -13.81 5.12 17.83
N LYS A 173 -14.45 4.91 18.98
CA LYS A 173 -14.66 3.58 19.55
C LYS A 173 -15.54 2.71 18.64
N GLU A 174 -16.64 3.25 18.11
CA GLU A 174 -17.50 2.54 17.17
C GLU A 174 -16.77 2.13 15.88
N HIS A 175 -15.86 2.95 15.36
CA HIS A 175 -15.03 2.57 14.22
C HIS A 175 -14.14 1.37 14.54
N VAL A 176 -13.54 1.30 15.74
CA VAL A 176 -12.73 0.15 16.16
C VAL A 176 -13.61 -1.10 16.29
N PHE A 177 -14.79 -0.99 16.90
CA PHE A 177 -15.73 -2.12 17.02
C PHE A 177 -16.17 -2.64 15.66
N SER A 178 -16.51 -1.76 14.74
CA SER A 178 -16.90 -2.13 13.39
C SER A 178 -15.76 -2.86 12.68
N CYS A 179 -14.56 -2.31 12.69
CA CYS A 179 -13.40 -2.94 12.08
C CYS A 179 -13.05 -4.28 12.74
N TYR A 180 -13.08 -4.36 14.07
CA TYR A 180 -12.82 -5.61 14.81
C TYR A 180 -13.84 -6.69 14.46
N SER A 181 -15.13 -6.33 14.40
CA SER A 181 -16.20 -7.26 14.03
C SER A 181 -16.00 -7.82 12.62
N ILE A 182 -15.69 -6.95 11.65
CA ILE A 182 -15.39 -7.36 10.27
C ILE A 182 -14.19 -8.33 10.26
N MET A 183 -13.11 -7.98 10.97
CA MET A 183 -11.88 -8.79 11.00
C MET A 183 -12.07 -10.16 11.68
N THR A 184 -13.02 -10.28 12.60
CA THR A 184 -13.23 -11.53 13.37
C THR A 184 -14.36 -12.41 12.84
N GLN A 185 -15.36 -11.83 12.13
CA GLN A 185 -16.54 -12.57 11.66
C GLN A 185 -16.35 -13.24 10.29
N ASP A 186 -15.59 -12.64 9.36
CA ASP A 186 -15.58 -13.04 7.95
C ASP A 186 -14.29 -13.71 7.46
N LEU A 187 -13.39 -14.15 8.35
CA LEU A 187 -12.13 -14.71 7.89
C LEU A 187 -12.16 -16.21 7.64
N PRO A 188 -12.20 -16.65 6.36
CA PRO A 188 -11.75 -17.99 6.04
C PRO A 188 -10.25 -18.09 6.38
N LYS A 189 -9.86 -19.20 7.01
CA LYS A 189 -8.49 -19.48 7.53
C LYS A 189 -7.36 -19.53 6.48
N ASN A 190 -7.53 -18.90 5.31
CA ASN A 190 -6.57 -18.84 4.22
C ASN A 190 -6.33 -17.40 3.76
N THR A 191 -5.58 -16.64 4.55
CA THR A 191 -5.10 -15.33 4.17
C THR A 191 -3.81 -15.45 3.36
N MET A 192 -3.87 -15.05 2.10
CA MET A 192 -2.67 -14.83 1.29
C MET A 192 -2.13 -13.42 1.54
N THR A 193 -1.22 -13.28 2.50
CA THR A 193 -0.32 -12.13 2.50
C THR A 193 0.59 -12.20 1.29
N PRO A 194 0.94 -11.06 0.65
CA PRO A 194 2.00 -11.04 -0.33
C PRO A 194 3.30 -11.45 0.36
N LYS A 195 3.70 -12.72 0.21
CA LYS A 195 5.00 -13.21 0.68
C LYS A 195 6.07 -12.46 -0.09
N ARG A 196 6.78 -11.58 0.60
CA ARG A 196 8.05 -11.06 0.11
C ARG A 196 8.96 -12.27 -0.07
N LEU A 197 9.42 -12.54 -1.30
CA LEU A 197 10.50 -13.49 -1.51
C LEU A 197 11.70 -13.05 -0.66
N PRO A 198 12.33 -13.96 0.09
CA PRO A 198 13.51 -13.63 0.86
C PRO A 198 14.57 -13.11 -0.11
N SER A 199 15.07 -11.91 0.15
CA SER A 199 16.27 -11.39 -0.49
C SER A 199 17.37 -12.41 -0.18
N SER A 200 17.90 -13.06 -1.21
CA SER A 200 19.06 -13.94 -1.06
C SER A 200 20.20 -13.13 -0.48
N GLU A 201 20.50 -13.35 0.80
CA GLU A 201 21.75 -12.93 1.40
C GLU A 201 22.85 -13.65 0.63
N ALA A 202 23.63 -12.87 -0.12
CA ALA A 202 24.82 -13.36 -0.78
C ALA A 202 25.83 -13.73 0.30
N SER A 203 25.98 -15.03 0.52
CA SER A 203 27.08 -15.62 1.28
C SER A 203 28.37 -15.41 0.48
N GLU A 204 29.21 -14.54 0.96
CA GLU A 204 30.59 -14.38 0.45
C GLU A 204 31.40 -15.65 0.77
N ASN A 205 31.63 -16.46 -0.23
CA ASN A 205 32.74 -17.44 -0.18
C ASN A 205 33.80 -17.04 -1.20
N HIS A 206 34.95 -16.63 -0.65
CA HIS A 206 36.20 -16.45 -1.36
C HIS A 206 36.61 -17.73 -2.08
N SER A 207 36.84 -17.63 -3.37
CA SER A 207 37.86 -18.41 -4.07
C SER A 207 38.31 -17.65 -5.31
N GLY A 208 39.58 -17.26 -5.31
CA GLY A 208 40.20 -16.50 -6.36
C GLY A 208 40.35 -17.28 -7.65
N VAL A 209 40.07 -16.65 -8.77
CA VAL A 209 40.69 -16.92 -10.08
C VAL A 209 40.88 -15.58 -10.77
N THR A 210 42.13 -15.23 -10.96
CA THR A 210 42.62 -14.14 -11.82
C THR A 210 42.41 -14.49 -13.27
N VAL A 211 41.66 -13.63 -14.01
CA VAL A 211 41.77 -13.58 -15.49
C VAL A 211 41.69 -12.10 -15.94
N ALA A 212 42.53 -11.84 -16.92
CA ALA A 212 43.04 -10.57 -17.43
C ALA A 212 42.03 -9.56 -17.93
N ILE A 213 42.47 -8.34 -17.81
CA ILE A 213 41.90 -7.08 -18.26
C ILE A 213 41.92 -6.99 -19.79
N ASP A 214 40.80 -6.61 -20.38
CA ASP A 214 40.83 -5.98 -21.68
C ASP A 214 40.06 -4.65 -21.63
N SER A 215 40.81 -3.59 -21.91
CA SER A 215 40.42 -2.21 -21.83
C SER A 215 39.65 -1.81 -23.11
N ALA A 216 38.35 -1.59 -23.00
CA ALA A 216 37.57 -0.90 -24.02
C ALA A 216 37.15 0.48 -23.52
N SER A 217 37.72 1.50 -24.15
CA SER A 217 37.44 2.91 -23.96
C SER A 217 35.99 3.28 -24.31
N PHE A 218 35.24 3.78 -23.32
CA PHE A 218 33.90 4.30 -23.54
C PHE A 218 33.93 5.83 -23.58
N SER A 219 33.70 6.41 -24.76
CA SER A 219 33.63 7.84 -24.99
C SER A 219 32.35 8.43 -24.37
N SER A 220 32.54 9.37 -23.46
CA SER A 220 31.50 10.17 -22.78
C SER A 220 30.84 11.14 -23.77
N SER A 221 29.61 10.91 -24.17
CA SER A 221 28.78 11.89 -24.84
C SER A 221 28.09 12.82 -23.84
N ARG A 222 28.56 14.04 -23.82
CA ARG A 222 28.14 15.16 -22.97
C ARG A 222 26.80 15.71 -23.48
N THR A 223 25.66 15.31 -22.85
CA THR A 223 24.34 15.90 -23.14
C THR A 223 24.24 17.29 -22.51
N LYS A 224 24.11 18.32 -23.36
CA LYS A 224 23.91 19.72 -22.97
C LYS A 224 22.55 19.89 -22.31
N ARG A 225 22.52 20.27 -21.03
CA ARG A 225 21.32 20.73 -20.32
C ARG A 225 20.85 22.06 -20.92
N ARG A 226 19.66 22.08 -21.49
CA ARG A 226 18.99 23.29 -21.97
C ARG A 226 18.44 24.06 -20.76
N ARG A 227 18.97 25.25 -20.48
CA ARG A 227 18.40 26.16 -19.48
C ARG A 227 17.10 26.75 -20.02
N LEU A 228 15.99 26.55 -19.31
CA LEU A 228 14.75 27.33 -19.52
C LEU A 228 14.99 28.79 -19.10
N ARG A 229 14.79 29.73 -20.03
CA ARG A 229 14.69 31.15 -19.71
C ARG A 229 13.23 31.45 -19.36
N LEU A 230 13.03 32.07 -18.21
CA LEU A 230 11.74 32.67 -17.84
C LEU A 230 11.56 33.95 -18.70
N PRO A 231 10.33 34.28 -19.15
CA PRO A 231 10.05 35.53 -19.82
C PRO A 231 10.09 36.68 -18.80
N ASP A 232 10.77 37.79 -19.20
CA ASP A 232 10.81 39.02 -18.45
C ASP A 232 9.44 39.68 -18.44
N THR A 233 8.91 39.96 -17.23
CA THR A 233 7.70 40.78 -17.05
C THR A 233 8.04 42.23 -17.18
N HIS A 234 7.44 42.89 -18.16
CA HIS A 234 7.25 44.37 -18.22
C HIS A 234 5.87 44.71 -17.68
#